data_ba910b2fc9956e83383e16335dc85b0b
#
_entry.id   ba910b2fc9956e83383e16335dc85b0b
#
_cell.length_a   1.000
_cell.length_b   1.000
_cell.length_c   1.000
_cell.angle_alpha   90.00
_cell.angle_beta   90.00
_cell.angle_gamma   90.00
#
_symmetry.space_group_name_H-M   'P 1'
#
loop_
_entity.id
_entity.type
_entity.pdbx_description
1 polymer ?
#
loop_
_entity_poly.entity_id
_entity_poly.type
_entity_poly.pdbx_seq_one_letter_code
_entity_poly.pdbx_strand_id
1 'polypeptide(L)'
;MSSNSKSKKEAEEDWFGELLVDVFRLTGKGLFRFALRWPDTATLLSISVVAGMLAGLRWAWLLTVVCAAGVWAWRLGWPDSYARLIGNPVADYRRTYLVYRRRWRTICDRHGLTIPRRGKPDAEPLVPELSAVRIGSAVDTLVVRLLVGQSPKNWQAQVDGLAAAFGAQSVAIQPGRAEAGRGRDIVLRVRHHDALADPIPLARPEPDSPVVRLAHVRVGVTEHGSPWALRVSGHHILIGGATGAGKGSVLWSLVAGLAPGIKAGLIAVRCLDPKGGMEFAAGAPLFDRFAYDPESILEVLRDTTATMLARAQRLRGTTRCHRPTRAEPHIVLLVDELATLTAYADRKQRAEVDQLLGLWLAQGRAVGVSVIAAVQDPSKDVVALRQLFPVRVGLRMTETTQTAMILSTAAYQQGARCEEIPATTPGVGYVLTEGNSSVGRVRAFHVTDTDIAWLAAHFNPPARRSARSR
;
A
#
# COMPACT_ATOMS: atom_id res chain seq x y z
N MET A 1 77.49 -34.17 16.73
CA MET A 1 76.25 -34.50 15.96
C MET A 1 74.96 -34.24 16.77
N SER A 2 74.83 -33.10 17.45
CA SER A 2 73.66 -32.87 18.34
C SER A 2 72.90 -31.58 18.06
N SER A 3 73.34 -30.72 17.09
CA SER A 3 72.67 -29.44 16.84
C SER A 3 71.60 -29.47 15.72
N ASN A 4 71.60 -30.54 14.91
CA ASN A 4 70.72 -30.61 13.71
C ASN A 4 69.34 -31.24 14.03
N SER A 5 69.13 -31.83 15.19
CA SER A 5 67.83 -32.42 15.58
C SER A 5 66.91 -31.47 16.30
N LYS A 6 67.43 -30.41 16.96
CA LYS A 6 66.65 -29.36 17.57
C LYS A 6 66.03 -28.39 16.56
N SER A 7 66.76 -27.99 15.55
CA SER A 7 66.28 -27.10 14.48
C SER A 7 65.14 -27.72 13.63
N LYS A 8 65.19 -29.05 13.43
CA LYS A 8 64.12 -29.75 12.71
C LYS A 8 62.82 -29.90 13.51
N LYS A 9 62.92 -30.04 14.86
CA LYS A 9 61.73 -30.08 15.74
C LYS A 9 61.05 -28.68 15.90
N GLU A 10 61.86 -27.64 15.99
CA GLU A 10 61.34 -26.24 16.05
C GLU A 10 60.69 -25.86 14.71
N ALA A 11 61.24 -26.25 13.56
CA ALA A 11 60.60 -26.00 12.26
C ALA A 11 59.34 -26.82 12.04
N GLU A 12 59.22 -28.03 12.58
CA GLU A 12 57.97 -28.85 12.53
C GLU A 12 56.90 -28.32 13.49
N GLU A 13 57.26 -27.77 14.65
CA GLU A 13 56.32 -27.14 15.58
C GLU A 13 55.81 -25.79 15.05
N ASP A 14 56.64 -24.98 14.39
CA ASP A 14 56.19 -23.73 13.77
C ASP A 14 55.27 -23.99 12.56
N TRP A 15 55.57 -25.00 11.71
CA TRP A 15 54.72 -25.37 10.59
C TRP A 15 53.32 -25.87 11.06
N PHE A 16 53.27 -26.64 12.13
CA PHE A 16 52.01 -27.14 12.69
C PHE A 16 51.22 -26.01 13.35
N GLY A 17 51.87 -25.03 13.94
CA GLY A 17 51.26 -23.81 14.49
C GLY A 17 50.63 -22.93 13.39
N GLU A 18 51.36 -22.70 12.29
CA GLU A 18 50.85 -21.96 11.13
C GLU A 18 49.70 -22.67 10.44
N LEU A 19 49.78 -23.97 10.27
CA LEU A 19 48.70 -24.79 9.70
C LEU A 19 47.40 -24.73 10.58
N LEU A 20 47.54 -24.79 11.91
CA LEU A 20 46.45 -24.64 12.83
C LEU A 20 45.80 -23.27 12.79
N VAL A 21 46.61 -22.20 12.66
CA VAL A 21 46.11 -20.81 12.51
C VAL A 21 45.36 -20.64 11.19
N ASP A 22 45.88 -21.22 10.11
CA ASP A 22 45.23 -21.13 8.80
C ASP A 22 43.95 -21.98 8.72
N VAL A 23 43.94 -23.17 9.30
CA VAL A 23 42.73 -24.00 9.47
C VAL A 23 41.71 -23.27 10.33
N PHE A 24 42.12 -22.62 11.42
CA PHE A 24 41.23 -21.83 12.29
C PHE A 24 40.68 -20.58 11.58
N ARG A 25 41.50 -19.92 10.75
CA ARG A 25 41.07 -18.79 9.90
C ARG A 25 40.08 -19.22 8.80
N LEU A 26 40.34 -20.34 8.14
CA LEU A 26 39.50 -20.87 7.08
C LEU A 26 38.18 -21.40 7.64
N THR A 27 38.22 -22.17 8.74
CA THR A 27 37.02 -22.66 9.43
C THR A 27 36.23 -21.52 10.09
N GLY A 28 36.91 -20.53 10.71
CA GLY A 28 36.26 -19.35 11.26
C GLY A 28 35.55 -18.52 10.21
N LYS A 29 36.14 -18.31 9.04
CA LYS A 29 35.50 -17.64 7.90
C LYS A 29 34.31 -18.45 7.34
N GLY A 30 34.46 -19.78 7.29
CA GLY A 30 33.39 -20.71 6.89
C GLY A 30 32.23 -20.71 7.89
N LEU A 31 32.51 -20.83 9.18
CA LEU A 31 31.53 -20.75 10.27
C LEU A 31 30.85 -19.37 10.33
N PHE A 32 31.59 -18.29 10.11
CA PHE A 32 31.03 -16.95 10.06
C PHE A 32 30.10 -16.77 8.86
N ARG A 33 30.48 -17.27 7.67
CA ARG A 33 29.62 -17.28 6.48
C ARG A 33 28.39 -18.17 6.69
N PHE A 34 28.56 -19.33 7.32
CA PHE A 34 27.47 -20.21 7.69
C PHE A 34 26.53 -19.54 8.68
N ALA A 35 27.04 -18.92 9.74
CA ALA A 35 26.26 -18.19 10.71
C ALA A 35 25.51 -16.96 10.11
N LEU A 36 26.10 -16.31 9.11
CA LEU A 36 25.43 -15.23 8.37
C LEU A 36 24.32 -15.75 7.45
N ARG A 37 24.52 -16.92 6.85
CA ARG A 37 23.57 -17.50 5.91
C ARG A 37 22.45 -18.30 6.60
N TRP A 38 22.74 -18.86 7.78
CA TRP A 38 21.87 -19.75 8.55
C TRP A 38 21.91 -19.42 10.05
N PRO A 39 21.43 -18.21 10.44
CA PRO A 39 21.62 -17.70 11.81
C PRO A 39 20.87 -18.50 12.86
N ASP A 40 19.70 -19.02 12.51
CA ASP A 40 18.86 -19.88 13.33
C ASP A 40 19.55 -21.21 13.68
N THR A 41 20.09 -21.89 12.67
CA THR A 41 20.84 -23.13 12.85
C THR A 41 22.16 -22.89 13.60
N ALA A 42 22.87 -21.80 13.29
CA ALA A 42 24.11 -21.44 13.96
C ALA A 42 23.87 -21.11 15.46
N THR A 43 22.76 -20.43 15.78
CA THR A 43 22.38 -20.10 17.16
C THR A 43 22.01 -21.35 17.95
N LEU A 44 21.23 -22.27 17.37
CA LEU A 44 20.87 -23.53 17.99
C LEU A 44 22.13 -24.42 18.22
N LEU A 45 23.02 -24.51 17.23
CA LEU A 45 24.30 -25.21 17.35
C LEU A 45 25.15 -24.62 18.50
N SER A 46 25.26 -23.29 18.56
CA SER A 46 26.06 -22.61 19.61
C SER A 46 25.47 -22.86 21.02
N ILE A 47 24.15 -22.73 21.16
CA ILE A 47 23.47 -23.01 22.44
C ILE A 47 23.66 -24.47 22.86
N SER A 48 23.52 -25.40 21.92
CA SER A 48 23.66 -26.83 22.22
C SER A 48 25.09 -27.23 22.56
N VAL A 49 26.10 -26.62 21.93
CA VAL A 49 27.51 -26.82 22.24
C VAL A 49 27.82 -26.30 23.64
N VAL A 50 27.37 -25.09 23.98
CA VAL A 50 27.56 -24.48 25.31
C VAL A 50 26.83 -25.29 26.38
N ALA A 51 25.59 -25.71 26.16
CA ALA A 51 24.84 -26.54 27.07
C ALA A 51 25.49 -27.92 27.26
N GLY A 52 26.02 -28.53 26.18
CA GLY A 52 26.76 -29.78 26.24
C GLY A 52 28.07 -29.69 27.02
N MET A 53 28.80 -28.57 26.86
CA MET A 53 30.02 -28.30 27.64
C MET A 53 29.73 -28.09 29.13
N LEU A 54 28.66 -27.36 29.46
CA LEU A 54 28.27 -27.06 30.84
C LEU A 54 27.67 -28.28 31.54
N ALA A 55 26.95 -29.14 30.86
CA ALA A 55 26.26 -30.30 31.44
C ALA A 55 27.06 -31.58 31.39
N GLY A 56 28.24 -31.64 30.77
CA GLY A 56 29.10 -32.84 30.65
C GLY A 56 28.41 -34.00 29.92
N LEU A 57 27.40 -33.76 29.15
CA LEU A 57 26.56 -34.77 28.52
C LEU A 57 27.20 -35.29 27.20
N ARG A 58 27.63 -36.57 27.24
CA ARG A 58 28.17 -37.26 26.04
C ARG A 58 27.19 -37.31 24.86
N TRP A 59 25.88 -37.17 25.10
CA TRP A 59 24.80 -37.21 24.13
C TRP A 59 24.39 -35.84 23.59
N ALA A 60 25.01 -34.75 24.08
CA ALA A 60 24.68 -33.38 23.64
C ALA A 60 24.89 -33.18 22.13
N TRP A 61 25.89 -33.81 21.55
CA TRP A 61 26.14 -33.80 20.11
C TRP A 61 25.04 -34.45 19.31
N LEU A 62 24.56 -35.61 19.76
CA LEU A 62 23.49 -36.35 19.08
C LEU A 62 22.20 -35.53 19.13
N LEU A 63 21.87 -34.94 20.27
CA LEU A 63 20.72 -34.07 20.44
C LEU A 63 20.81 -32.83 19.53
N THR A 64 22.00 -32.23 19.43
CA THR A 64 22.24 -31.09 18.56
C THR A 64 21.99 -31.43 17.09
N VAL A 65 22.53 -32.56 16.64
CA VAL A 65 22.35 -33.03 15.25
C VAL A 65 20.88 -33.35 14.95
N VAL A 66 20.18 -34.00 15.89
CA VAL A 66 18.75 -34.31 15.75
C VAL A 66 17.91 -33.05 15.70
N CYS A 67 18.16 -32.08 16.60
CA CYS A 67 17.48 -30.78 16.57
C CYS A 67 17.74 -30.00 15.28
N ALA A 68 18.99 -29.95 14.81
CA ALA A 68 19.35 -29.28 13.57
C ALA A 68 18.69 -29.95 12.35
N ALA A 69 18.70 -31.30 12.31
CA ALA A 69 18.01 -32.07 11.26
C ALA A 69 16.49 -31.85 11.31
N GLY A 70 15.89 -31.78 12.52
CA GLY A 70 14.47 -31.47 12.71
C GLY A 70 14.09 -30.08 12.20
N VAL A 71 14.88 -29.05 12.50
CA VAL A 71 14.69 -27.68 12.00
C VAL A 71 14.83 -27.65 10.47
N TRP A 72 15.81 -28.37 9.93
CA TRP A 72 16.01 -28.49 8.50
C TRP A 72 14.85 -29.20 7.79
N ALA A 73 14.39 -30.31 8.34
CA ALA A 73 13.22 -31.05 7.84
C ALA A 73 11.96 -30.17 7.89
N TRP A 74 11.77 -29.42 9.00
CA TRP A 74 10.66 -28.48 9.14
C TRP A 74 10.72 -27.38 8.08
N ARG A 75 11.88 -26.79 7.84
CA ARG A 75 12.09 -25.77 6.82
C ARG A 75 11.78 -26.27 5.40
N LEU A 76 12.13 -27.52 5.09
CA LEU A 76 11.89 -28.13 3.76
C LEU A 76 10.44 -28.60 3.60
N GLY A 77 9.85 -29.19 4.63
CA GLY A 77 8.51 -29.77 4.59
C GLY A 77 7.38 -28.75 4.77
N TRP A 78 7.60 -27.73 5.60
CA TRP A 78 6.60 -26.71 5.92
C TRP A 78 7.20 -25.31 5.92
N PRO A 79 7.64 -24.79 4.74
CA PRO A 79 8.37 -23.52 4.63
C PRO A 79 7.60 -22.33 5.18
N ASP A 80 6.28 -22.26 5.00
CA ASP A 80 5.45 -21.13 5.47
C ASP A 80 5.34 -21.07 6.99
N SER A 81 5.23 -22.22 7.65
CA SER A 81 5.17 -22.29 9.11
C SER A 81 6.52 -21.95 9.76
N TYR A 82 7.60 -22.48 9.17
CA TYR A 82 8.96 -22.15 9.57
C TYR A 82 9.25 -20.65 9.40
N ALA A 83 8.93 -20.08 8.23
CA ALA A 83 9.12 -18.66 7.97
C ALA A 83 8.37 -17.80 8.99
N ARG A 84 7.11 -18.12 9.31
CA ARG A 84 6.31 -17.36 10.27
C ARG A 84 6.85 -17.42 11.70
N LEU A 85 7.30 -18.58 12.16
CA LEU A 85 7.63 -18.80 13.57
C LEU A 85 9.11 -18.53 13.90
N ILE A 86 10.02 -18.74 12.95
CA ILE A 86 11.47 -18.60 13.18
C ILE A 86 12.12 -17.68 12.14
N GLY A 87 11.92 -17.94 10.84
CA GLY A 87 12.67 -17.29 9.78
C GLY A 87 12.48 -15.77 9.76
N ASN A 88 11.22 -15.31 9.75
CA ASN A 88 10.90 -13.88 9.73
C ASN A 88 11.31 -13.17 11.02
N PRO A 89 10.95 -13.64 12.23
CA PRO A 89 11.39 -13.01 13.47
C PRO A 89 12.91 -12.87 13.60
N VAL A 90 13.67 -13.87 13.19
CA VAL A 90 15.14 -13.83 13.23
C VAL A 90 15.69 -12.84 12.19
N ALA A 91 15.14 -12.85 10.96
CA ALA A 91 15.51 -11.90 9.92
C ALA A 91 15.18 -10.45 10.34
N ASP A 92 14.02 -10.23 10.95
CA ASP A 92 13.56 -8.93 11.44
C ASP A 92 14.45 -8.42 12.58
N TYR A 93 14.80 -9.29 13.53
CA TYR A 93 15.73 -8.95 14.61
C TYR A 93 17.10 -8.56 14.05
N ARG A 94 17.66 -9.36 13.13
CA ARG A 94 18.94 -9.07 12.48
C ARG A 94 18.93 -7.75 11.73
N ARG A 95 17.89 -7.51 10.91
CA ARG A 95 17.74 -6.26 10.17
C ARG A 95 17.62 -5.07 11.14
N THR A 96 16.80 -5.19 12.18
CA THR A 96 16.65 -4.17 13.21
C THR A 96 17.96 -3.84 13.87
N TYR A 97 18.74 -4.84 14.28
CA TYR A 97 19.98 -4.62 15.03
C TYR A 97 21.16 -4.25 14.14
N LEU A 98 21.45 -5.02 13.06
CA LEU A 98 22.64 -4.84 12.24
C LEU A 98 22.54 -3.69 11.27
N VAL A 99 21.34 -3.48 10.66
CA VAL A 99 21.17 -2.42 9.66
C VAL A 99 20.84 -1.10 10.34
N TYR A 100 19.90 -1.09 11.29
CA TYR A 100 19.42 0.16 11.88
C TYR A 100 20.14 0.49 13.19
N ARG A 101 19.96 -0.24 14.29
CA ARG A 101 20.44 0.17 15.63
C ARG A 101 21.95 0.32 15.72
N ARG A 102 22.72 -0.67 15.25
CA ARG A 102 24.17 -0.67 15.33
C ARG A 102 24.82 0.47 14.55
N ARG A 103 24.24 0.80 13.38
CA ARG A 103 24.79 1.82 12.48
C ARG A 103 24.15 3.20 12.65
N TRP A 104 23.11 3.32 13.46
CA TRP A 104 22.26 4.50 13.60
C TRP A 104 23.06 5.77 13.87
N ARG A 105 23.92 5.73 14.88
CA ARG A 105 24.78 6.86 15.25
C ARG A 105 25.64 7.33 14.08
N THR A 106 26.36 6.41 13.47
CA THR A 106 27.26 6.72 12.34
C THR A 106 26.48 7.30 11.14
N ILE A 107 25.29 6.79 10.88
CA ILE A 107 24.42 7.29 9.80
C ILE A 107 23.98 8.72 10.12
N CYS A 108 23.44 8.96 11.31
CA CYS A 108 23.01 10.32 11.71
C CYS A 108 24.16 11.32 11.68
N ASP A 109 25.35 10.93 12.10
CA ASP A 109 26.52 11.79 12.11
C ASP A 109 26.97 12.17 10.70
N ARG A 110 27.11 11.20 9.80
CA ARG A 110 27.51 11.42 8.42
C ARG A 110 26.53 12.25 7.61
N HIS A 111 25.26 12.26 7.98
CA HIS A 111 24.22 13.04 7.32
C HIS A 111 23.89 14.36 8.03
N GLY A 112 24.70 14.78 9.03
CA GLY A 112 24.51 16.04 9.75
C GLY A 112 23.21 16.08 10.55
N LEU A 113 22.72 14.92 10.99
CA LEU A 113 21.50 14.79 11.79
C LEU A 113 21.80 14.73 13.30
N THR A 114 23.04 14.94 13.70
CA THR A 114 23.48 15.07 15.09
C THR A 114 23.60 16.54 15.48
N ILE A 115 23.51 16.84 16.78
CA ILE A 115 23.67 18.22 17.30
C ILE A 115 24.82 18.25 18.32
N PRO A 116 25.84 19.13 18.13
CA PRO A 116 26.91 19.28 19.09
C PRO A 116 26.39 19.70 20.48
N ARG A 117 27.00 19.23 21.54
CA ARG A 117 26.66 19.66 22.91
C ARG A 117 27.18 21.06 23.17
N ARG A 118 26.30 22.02 23.50
CA ARG A 118 26.68 23.37 23.89
C ARG A 118 27.65 23.35 25.05
N GLY A 119 28.77 24.11 24.91
CA GLY A 119 29.76 24.28 25.98
C GLY A 119 30.70 23.10 26.22
N LYS A 120 30.62 22.03 25.43
CA LYS A 120 31.51 20.86 25.50
C LYS A 120 31.85 20.36 24.11
N PRO A 121 32.78 21.03 23.38
CA PRO A 121 33.11 20.67 21.98
C PRO A 121 33.66 19.24 21.84
N ASP A 122 34.35 18.73 22.85
CA ASP A 122 34.94 17.38 22.86
C ASP A 122 33.95 16.28 23.30
N ALA A 123 32.72 16.66 23.68
CA ALA A 123 31.71 15.67 24.06
C ALA A 123 31.01 15.10 22.84
N GLU A 124 30.67 13.81 22.93
CA GLU A 124 29.89 13.14 21.90
C GLU A 124 28.60 13.90 21.53
N PRO A 125 28.33 14.10 20.22
CA PRO A 125 27.14 14.82 19.77
C PRO A 125 25.86 14.08 20.19
N LEU A 126 24.78 14.85 20.36
CA LEU A 126 23.43 14.31 20.57
C LEU A 126 22.94 13.63 19.30
N VAL A 127 22.43 12.41 19.44
CA VAL A 127 21.90 11.60 18.32
C VAL A 127 20.39 11.49 18.49
N PRO A 128 19.60 11.67 17.42
CA PRO A 128 18.16 11.41 17.45
C PRO A 128 17.85 9.99 17.90
N GLU A 129 16.85 9.84 18.76
CA GLU A 129 16.48 8.53 19.31
C GLU A 129 15.67 7.71 18.28
N LEU A 130 16.13 6.51 17.96
CA LEU A 130 15.39 5.51 17.21
C LEU A 130 14.43 4.78 18.17
N SER A 131 13.21 5.33 18.31
CA SER A 131 12.24 4.86 19.32
C SER A 131 11.63 3.51 18.98
N ALA A 132 11.33 3.25 17.70
CA ALA A 132 10.79 1.98 17.26
C ALA A 132 11.25 1.62 15.84
N VAL A 133 11.38 0.32 15.59
CA VAL A 133 11.65 -0.25 14.28
C VAL A 133 10.63 -1.36 14.03
N ARG A 134 9.91 -1.30 12.92
CA ARG A 134 9.01 -2.34 12.45
C ARG A 134 9.48 -2.78 11.08
N ILE A 135 9.85 -4.04 10.96
CA ILE A 135 10.29 -4.64 9.71
C ILE A 135 9.08 -5.11 8.93
N GLY A 136 9.04 -4.77 7.66
CA GLY A 136 8.03 -5.24 6.71
C GLY A 136 8.66 -6.05 5.59
N SER A 137 7.84 -6.69 4.77
CA SER A 137 8.32 -7.47 3.63
C SER A 137 9.04 -6.58 2.59
N ALA A 138 8.49 -5.41 2.29
CA ALA A 138 9.01 -4.46 1.31
C ALA A 138 9.43 -3.12 1.91
N VAL A 139 8.76 -2.68 2.97
CA VAL A 139 8.93 -1.36 3.58
C VAL A 139 9.11 -1.50 5.09
N ASP A 140 10.25 -1.05 5.59
CA ASP A 140 10.50 -0.94 7.02
C ASP A 140 10.02 0.42 7.52
N THR A 141 9.51 0.45 8.74
CA THR A 141 9.00 1.66 9.40
C THR A 141 9.84 1.98 10.63
N LEU A 142 10.51 3.12 10.62
CA LEU A 142 11.32 3.59 11.75
C LEU A 142 10.65 4.81 12.37
N VAL A 143 10.49 4.80 13.68
CA VAL A 143 10.01 5.97 14.45
C VAL A 143 11.22 6.64 15.08
N VAL A 144 11.42 7.89 14.74
CA VAL A 144 12.58 8.69 15.18
C VAL A 144 12.09 9.90 15.96
N ARG A 145 12.63 10.10 17.14
CA ARG A 145 12.41 11.29 17.94
C ARG A 145 13.43 12.36 17.58
N LEU A 146 12.94 13.47 17.06
CA LEU A 146 13.75 14.62 16.70
C LEU A 146 14.40 15.28 17.93
N LEU A 147 15.63 15.72 17.77
CA LEU A 147 16.30 16.59 18.75
C LEU A 147 15.69 17.98 18.77
N VAL A 148 15.85 18.69 19.88
CA VAL A 148 15.44 20.10 19.97
C VAL A 148 16.23 20.92 18.95
N GLY A 149 15.52 21.66 18.11
CA GLY A 149 16.11 22.43 17.01
C GLY A 149 16.06 21.73 15.64
N GLN A 150 15.65 20.45 15.58
CA GLN A 150 15.41 19.76 14.32
C GLN A 150 13.95 19.88 13.87
N SER A 151 13.76 19.84 12.57
CA SER A 151 12.45 19.81 11.92
C SER A 151 12.38 18.65 10.91
N PRO A 152 11.19 18.19 10.50
CA PRO A 152 11.05 17.20 9.44
C PRO A 152 11.73 17.60 8.12
N LYS A 153 11.83 18.91 7.84
CA LYS A 153 12.51 19.44 6.63
C LYS A 153 14.00 19.13 6.61
N ASN A 154 14.67 19.15 7.78
CA ASN A 154 16.09 18.79 7.87
C ASN A 154 16.32 17.33 7.44
N TRP A 155 15.42 16.46 7.81
CA TRP A 155 15.46 15.05 7.44
C TRP A 155 15.07 14.81 5.98
N GLN A 156 14.09 15.58 5.47
CA GLN A 156 13.66 15.49 4.08
C GLN A 156 14.79 15.79 3.10
N ALA A 157 15.68 16.72 3.46
CA ALA A 157 16.88 17.05 2.64
C ALA A 157 17.90 15.89 2.56
N GLN A 158 17.80 14.89 3.44
CA GLN A 158 18.77 13.78 3.53
C GLN A 158 18.20 12.44 3.05
N VAL A 159 16.99 12.39 2.47
CA VAL A 159 16.29 11.13 2.13
C VAL A 159 17.10 10.24 1.17
N ASP A 160 17.76 10.82 0.17
CA ASP A 160 18.55 10.07 -0.81
C ASP A 160 19.79 9.46 -0.16
N GLY A 161 20.48 10.24 0.67
CA GLY A 161 21.63 9.76 1.44
C GLY A 161 21.25 8.67 2.44
N LEU A 162 20.11 8.83 3.11
CA LEU A 162 19.58 7.80 4.03
C LEU A 162 19.19 6.53 3.28
N ALA A 163 18.58 6.63 2.09
CA ALA A 163 18.26 5.48 1.25
C ALA A 163 19.53 4.69 0.90
N ALA A 164 20.58 5.38 0.43
CA ALA A 164 21.87 4.77 0.15
C ALA A 164 22.52 4.14 1.40
N ALA A 165 22.46 4.82 2.56
CA ALA A 165 23.04 4.33 3.81
C ALA A 165 22.34 3.06 4.33
N PHE A 166 21.02 2.91 4.11
CA PHE A 166 20.24 1.72 4.48
C PHE A 166 20.29 0.62 3.41
N GLY A 167 20.83 0.88 2.22
CA GLY A 167 20.77 -0.02 1.07
C GLY A 167 19.33 -0.21 0.57
N ALA A 168 18.55 0.87 0.61
CA ALA A 168 17.15 0.90 0.25
C ALA A 168 16.95 1.61 -1.11
N GLN A 169 15.85 1.33 -1.80
CA GLN A 169 15.47 2.02 -3.04
C GLN A 169 15.04 3.46 -2.78
N SER A 170 14.32 3.70 -1.67
CA SER A 170 13.87 5.04 -1.30
C SER A 170 13.57 5.12 0.20
N VAL A 171 13.61 6.36 0.72
CA VAL A 171 13.14 6.69 2.06
C VAL A 171 12.11 7.80 1.95
N ALA A 172 10.97 7.64 2.60
CA ALA A 172 9.94 8.68 2.72
C ALA A 172 9.77 9.08 4.19
N ILE A 173 9.56 10.38 4.43
CA ILE A 173 9.38 10.93 5.78
C ILE A 173 7.93 11.34 5.94
N GLN A 174 7.31 10.89 7.02
CA GLN A 174 5.96 11.26 7.41
C GLN A 174 5.98 11.86 8.81
N PRO A 175 5.11 12.82 9.13
CA PRO A 175 4.93 13.28 10.51
C PRO A 175 4.48 12.10 11.38
N GLY A 176 5.03 11.98 12.59
CA GLY A 176 4.58 11.00 13.56
C GLY A 176 3.12 11.26 13.94
N ARG A 177 2.36 10.20 14.23
CA ARG A 177 0.98 10.36 14.70
C ARG A 177 0.98 11.07 16.05
N ALA A 178 0.22 12.17 16.14
CA ALA A 178 0.03 12.94 17.37
C ALA A 178 -0.60 12.14 18.52
N GLU A 179 -1.21 10.98 18.24
CA GLU A 179 -1.80 10.06 19.22
C GLU A 179 -0.81 9.53 20.27
N ALA A 180 0.50 9.56 19.99
CA ALA A 180 1.53 9.20 20.95
C ALA A 180 1.93 10.36 21.90
N GLY A 181 1.26 11.50 21.85
CA GLY A 181 1.45 12.63 22.79
C GLY A 181 2.79 13.37 22.69
N ARG A 182 3.59 13.13 21.65
CA ARG A 182 4.92 13.70 21.49
C ARG A 182 5.12 14.25 20.08
N GLY A 183 4.79 15.52 19.88
CA GLY A 183 4.85 16.22 18.58
C GLY A 183 6.23 16.36 17.92
N ARG A 184 7.23 15.59 18.39
CA ARG A 184 8.60 15.57 17.85
C ARG A 184 8.97 14.26 17.17
N ASP A 185 8.04 13.34 16.98
CA ASP A 185 8.33 12.06 16.33
C ASP A 185 8.07 12.19 14.82
N ILE A 186 8.98 11.63 14.02
CA ILE A 186 8.82 11.41 12.59
C ILE A 186 8.85 9.91 12.28
N VAL A 187 8.21 9.54 11.19
CA VAL A 187 8.20 8.17 10.68
C VAL A 187 8.98 8.13 9.38
N LEU A 188 10.07 7.35 9.34
CA LEU A 188 10.80 7.04 8.11
C LEU A 188 10.25 5.72 7.56
N ARG A 189 9.85 5.74 6.30
CA ARG A 189 9.47 4.56 5.53
C ARG A 189 10.62 4.21 4.59
N VAL A 190 11.32 3.13 4.91
CA VAL A 190 12.50 2.66 4.18
C VAL A 190 12.07 1.52 3.26
N ARG A 191 12.04 1.78 1.94
CA ARG A 191 11.62 0.82 0.93
C ARG A 191 12.83 0.09 0.37
N HIS A 192 12.88 -1.23 0.56
CA HIS A 192 13.96 -2.07 0.07
C HIS A 192 13.71 -2.62 -1.33
N HIS A 193 12.46 -2.92 -1.64
CA HIS A 193 12.01 -3.32 -2.98
C HIS A 193 10.59 -2.82 -3.22
N ASP A 194 10.20 -2.71 -4.49
CA ASP A 194 8.85 -2.28 -4.83
C ASP A 194 7.90 -3.49 -4.91
N ALA A 195 7.17 -3.75 -3.83
CA ALA A 195 6.15 -4.80 -3.78
C ALA A 195 4.97 -4.57 -4.75
N LEU A 196 4.90 -3.37 -5.32
CA LEU A 196 3.88 -2.98 -6.30
C LEU A 196 4.41 -2.92 -7.74
N ALA A 197 5.63 -3.45 -8.01
CA ALA A 197 6.22 -3.43 -9.35
C ALA A 197 5.49 -4.35 -10.32
N ASP A 198 5.06 -5.54 -9.87
CA ASP A 198 4.42 -6.53 -10.71
C ASP A 198 2.90 -6.39 -10.73
N PRO A 199 2.23 -6.61 -11.88
CA PRO A 199 0.77 -6.61 -11.98
C PRO A 199 0.14 -7.60 -11.01
N ILE A 200 -0.92 -7.16 -10.32
CA ILE A 200 -1.63 -7.98 -9.34
C ILE A 200 -2.92 -8.49 -9.99
N PRO A 201 -3.07 -9.79 -10.19
CA PRO A 201 -4.25 -10.34 -10.84
C PRO A 201 -5.52 -10.04 -10.05
N LEU A 202 -6.66 -9.92 -10.75
CA LEU A 202 -7.95 -9.70 -10.13
C LEU A 202 -8.28 -10.85 -9.17
N ALA A 203 -8.54 -10.52 -7.91
CA ALA A 203 -9.17 -11.45 -6.98
C ALA A 203 -10.66 -11.55 -7.35
N ARG A 204 -11.01 -12.53 -8.19
CA ARG A 204 -12.39 -12.72 -8.65
C ARG A 204 -13.34 -12.93 -7.47
N PRO A 205 -14.46 -12.18 -7.39
CA PRO A 205 -15.44 -12.38 -6.33
C PRO A 205 -16.18 -13.72 -6.52
N GLU A 206 -16.61 -14.31 -5.40
CA GLU A 206 -17.42 -15.52 -5.45
C GLU A 206 -18.85 -15.18 -5.91
N PRO A 207 -19.38 -15.86 -6.98
CA PRO A 207 -20.70 -15.54 -7.53
C PRO A 207 -21.85 -15.73 -6.55
N ASP A 208 -21.73 -16.64 -5.61
CA ASP A 208 -22.79 -17.00 -4.66
C ASP A 208 -22.56 -16.43 -3.25
N SER A 209 -21.60 -15.49 -3.13
CA SER A 209 -21.34 -14.83 -1.87
C SER A 209 -22.54 -13.94 -1.45
N PRO A 210 -23.17 -14.18 -0.30
CA PRO A 210 -24.26 -13.34 0.18
C PRO A 210 -23.80 -12.00 0.72
N VAL A 211 -22.49 -11.75 0.78
CA VAL A 211 -21.92 -10.62 1.52
C VAL A 211 -21.64 -9.44 0.60
N VAL A 212 -22.49 -8.41 0.69
CA VAL A 212 -22.30 -7.12 0.03
C VAL A 212 -21.56 -6.17 0.96
N ARG A 213 -20.30 -5.85 0.65
CA ARG A 213 -19.42 -5.02 1.50
C ARG A 213 -19.17 -3.63 0.92
N LEU A 214 -20.21 -2.77 0.90
CA LEU A 214 -20.05 -1.37 0.45
C LEU A 214 -19.04 -0.54 1.28
N ALA A 215 -18.78 -0.96 2.52
CA ALA A 215 -17.82 -0.30 3.41
C ALA A 215 -16.36 -0.72 3.14
N HIS A 216 -16.13 -1.86 2.47
CA HIS A 216 -14.79 -2.42 2.23
C HIS A 216 -14.74 -3.12 0.87
N VAL A 217 -14.84 -2.33 -0.21
CA VAL A 217 -14.72 -2.82 -1.58
C VAL A 217 -13.26 -3.01 -1.90
N ARG A 218 -12.83 -4.26 -2.06
CA ARG A 218 -11.42 -4.59 -2.33
C ARG A 218 -11.05 -4.18 -3.75
N VAL A 219 -10.00 -3.37 -3.89
CA VAL A 219 -9.57 -2.77 -5.16
C VAL A 219 -8.17 -3.23 -5.56
N GLY A 220 -7.37 -3.69 -4.61
CA GLY A 220 -5.99 -4.05 -4.86
C GLY A 220 -5.22 -4.37 -3.59
N VAL A 221 -3.95 -4.00 -3.56
CA VAL A 221 -3.06 -4.19 -2.41
C VAL A 221 -2.31 -2.89 -2.07
N THR A 222 -1.88 -2.80 -0.82
CA THR A 222 -1.00 -1.73 -0.32
C THR A 222 0.47 -2.11 -0.51
N GLU A 223 1.38 -1.17 -0.40
CA GLU A 223 2.83 -1.41 -0.43
C GLU A 223 3.34 -2.38 0.66
N HIS A 224 2.52 -2.65 1.68
CA HIS A 224 2.81 -3.63 2.74
C HIS A 224 2.22 -5.02 2.46
N GLY A 225 1.66 -5.26 1.26
CA GLY A 225 1.02 -6.52 0.90
C GLY A 225 -0.37 -6.73 1.50
N SER A 226 -0.90 -5.77 2.27
CA SER A 226 -2.25 -5.84 2.84
C SER A 226 -3.29 -5.51 1.76
N PRO A 227 -4.53 -6.04 1.89
CA PRO A 227 -5.62 -5.66 0.98
C PRO A 227 -5.87 -4.15 0.99
N TRP A 228 -5.93 -3.55 -0.20
CA TRP A 228 -6.43 -2.20 -0.39
C TRP A 228 -7.92 -2.25 -0.67
N ALA A 229 -8.69 -1.62 0.20
CA ALA A 229 -10.14 -1.52 0.05
C ALA A 229 -10.59 -0.07 0.14
N LEU A 230 -11.63 0.28 -0.62
CA LEU A 230 -12.28 1.58 -0.62
C LEU A 230 -13.68 1.49 -0.04
N ARG A 231 -14.09 2.54 0.64
CA ARG A 231 -15.44 2.67 1.17
C ARG A 231 -16.29 3.40 0.14
N VAL A 232 -17.30 2.71 -0.40
CA VAL A 232 -18.26 3.28 -1.36
C VAL A 232 -19.49 3.85 -0.64
N SER A 233 -20.03 3.12 0.34
CA SER A 233 -21.18 3.60 1.11
C SER A 233 -20.91 4.92 1.82
N GLY A 234 -21.68 5.94 1.52
CA GLY A 234 -21.58 7.27 2.09
C GLY A 234 -20.30 8.04 1.68
N HIS A 235 -19.64 7.65 0.59
CA HIS A 235 -18.45 8.32 0.08
C HIS A 235 -18.53 8.55 -1.43
N HIS A 236 -17.88 9.60 -1.88
CA HIS A 236 -17.56 9.85 -3.29
C HIS A 236 -16.07 9.63 -3.49
N ILE A 237 -15.67 9.09 -4.65
CA ILE A 237 -14.29 8.70 -4.95
C ILE A 237 -13.85 9.43 -6.22
N LEU A 238 -12.76 10.18 -6.14
CA LEU A 238 -12.10 10.79 -7.28
C LEU A 238 -10.79 10.06 -7.60
N ILE A 239 -10.60 9.70 -8.86
CA ILE A 239 -9.42 9.00 -9.36
C ILE A 239 -8.74 9.89 -10.40
N GLY A 240 -7.58 10.45 -10.07
CA GLY A 240 -6.79 11.26 -10.98
C GLY A 240 -5.60 10.51 -11.54
N GLY A 241 -5.28 10.72 -12.82
CA GLY A 241 -4.09 10.12 -13.42
C GLY A 241 -3.99 10.36 -14.93
N ALA A 242 -2.77 10.47 -15.43
CA ALA A 242 -2.50 10.64 -16.86
C ALA A 242 -3.03 9.47 -17.70
N THR A 243 -3.03 9.62 -19.02
CA THR A 243 -3.35 8.54 -19.96
C THR A 243 -2.40 7.35 -19.72
N GLY A 244 -2.96 6.13 -19.71
CA GLY A 244 -2.20 4.90 -19.42
C GLY A 244 -1.77 4.73 -17.96
N ALA A 245 -2.19 5.59 -17.02
CA ALA A 245 -1.86 5.46 -15.60
C ALA A 245 -2.60 4.31 -14.89
N GLY A 246 -3.58 3.68 -15.51
CA GLY A 246 -4.35 2.57 -14.94
C GLY A 246 -5.65 2.99 -14.25
N LYS A 247 -6.28 4.11 -14.67
CA LYS A 247 -7.60 4.52 -14.15
C LYS A 247 -8.66 3.43 -14.37
N GLY A 248 -8.71 2.84 -15.58
CA GLY A 248 -9.59 1.70 -15.87
C GLY A 248 -9.39 0.54 -14.90
N SER A 249 -8.15 0.21 -14.54
CA SER A 249 -7.87 -0.84 -13.54
C SER A 249 -8.51 -0.56 -12.18
N VAL A 250 -8.49 0.69 -11.69
CA VAL A 250 -9.14 1.07 -10.42
C VAL A 250 -10.66 0.99 -10.55
N LEU A 251 -11.22 1.53 -11.64
CA LEU A 251 -12.66 1.53 -11.89
C LEU A 251 -13.20 0.10 -12.04
N TRP A 252 -12.55 -0.75 -12.81
CA TRP A 252 -12.94 -2.16 -12.99
C TRP A 252 -12.74 -2.98 -11.70
N SER A 253 -11.70 -2.70 -10.92
CA SER A 253 -11.53 -3.33 -9.60
C SER A 253 -12.67 -2.99 -8.65
N LEU A 254 -13.16 -1.74 -8.70
CA LEU A 254 -14.35 -1.32 -7.93
C LEU A 254 -15.60 -2.04 -8.43
N VAL A 255 -15.84 -2.11 -9.74
CA VAL A 255 -16.98 -2.85 -10.33
C VAL A 255 -16.92 -4.32 -9.92
N ALA A 256 -15.75 -4.97 -10.01
CA ALA A 256 -15.57 -6.35 -9.60
C ALA A 256 -15.89 -6.57 -8.11
N GLY A 257 -15.42 -5.67 -7.23
CA GLY A 257 -15.71 -5.73 -5.81
C GLY A 257 -17.18 -5.45 -5.46
N LEU A 258 -17.92 -4.75 -6.33
CA LEU A 258 -19.34 -4.47 -6.21
C LEU A 258 -20.22 -5.56 -6.85
N ALA A 259 -19.67 -6.43 -7.69
CA ALA A 259 -20.38 -7.39 -8.51
C ALA A 259 -21.34 -8.32 -7.72
N PRO A 260 -20.99 -8.86 -6.54
CA PRO A 260 -21.95 -9.63 -5.74
C PRO A 260 -23.18 -8.82 -5.33
N GLY A 261 -23.01 -7.53 -5.04
CA GLY A 261 -24.10 -6.62 -4.72
C GLY A 261 -24.97 -6.28 -5.93
N ILE A 262 -24.41 -6.22 -7.12
CA ILE A 262 -25.11 -6.03 -8.38
C ILE A 262 -26.02 -7.25 -8.63
N LYS A 263 -25.46 -8.46 -8.58
CA LYS A 263 -26.20 -9.72 -8.74
C LYS A 263 -27.33 -9.85 -7.69
N ALA A 264 -27.07 -9.43 -6.45
CA ALA A 264 -28.10 -9.46 -5.40
C ALA A 264 -29.20 -8.40 -5.58
N GLY A 265 -29.06 -7.46 -6.50
CA GLY A 265 -29.99 -6.35 -6.70
C GLY A 265 -29.93 -5.27 -5.61
N LEU A 266 -28.86 -5.25 -4.81
CA LEU A 266 -28.64 -4.28 -3.74
C LEU A 266 -27.80 -3.08 -4.17
N ILE A 267 -27.15 -3.19 -5.34
CA ILE A 267 -26.35 -2.14 -5.97
C ILE A 267 -26.81 -1.96 -7.41
N ALA A 268 -27.04 -0.71 -7.80
CA ALA A 268 -27.33 -0.31 -9.17
C ALA A 268 -26.16 0.57 -9.67
N VAL A 269 -25.38 0.06 -10.61
CA VAL A 269 -24.31 0.84 -11.25
C VAL A 269 -24.85 1.55 -12.46
N ARG A 270 -24.72 2.87 -12.51
CA ARG A 270 -25.02 3.72 -13.66
C ARG A 270 -23.72 4.22 -14.23
N CYS A 271 -23.34 3.68 -15.37
CA CYS A 271 -22.06 3.95 -16.00
C CYS A 271 -22.19 5.02 -17.06
N LEU A 272 -21.35 6.06 -16.97
CA LEU A 272 -21.22 7.15 -17.94
C LEU A 272 -19.82 7.08 -18.56
N ASP A 273 -19.77 6.70 -19.83
CA ASP A 273 -18.53 6.60 -20.62
C ASP A 273 -18.57 7.60 -21.81
N PRO A 274 -18.28 8.88 -21.55
CA PRO A 274 -18.41 9.95 -22.56
C PRO A 274 -17.39 9.86 -23.70
N LYS A 275 -16.52 8.83 -23.69
CA LYS A 275 -15.59 8.53 -24.79
C LYS A 275 -16.16 7.51 -25.79
N GLY A 276 -17.47 7.49 -25.96
CA GLY A 276 -18.14 6.59 -26.91
C GLY A 276 -18.26 5.15 -26.40
N GLY A 277 -18.18 4.92 -25.09
CA GLY A 277 -18.36 3.60 -24.51
C GLY A 277 -17.14 2.67 -24.58
N MET A 278 -16.00 3.16 -25.04
CA MET A 278 -14.83 2.32 -25.35
C MET A 278 -14.27 1.55 -24.14
N GLU A 279 -14.32 2.14 -22.95
CA GLU A 279 -13.78 1.52 -21.74
C GLU A 279 -14.77 0.50 -21.14
N PHE A 280 -16.09 0.78 -21.17
CA PHE A 280 -17.07 0.04 -20.38
C PHE A 280 -18.08 -0.78 -21.17
N ALA A 281 -18.13 -0.71 -22.52
CA ALA A 281 -19.12 -1.43 -23.32
C ALA A 281 -19.09 -2.96 -23.11
N ALA A 282 -17.91 -3.56 -22.95
CA ALA A 282 -17.77 -5.00 -22.72
C ALA A 282 -18.43 -5.47 -21.41
N GLY A 283 -18.58 -4.57 -20.43
CA GLY A 283 -19.26 -4.84 -19.16
C GLY A 283 -20.69 -4.28 -19.07
N ALA A 284 -21.26 -3.81 -20.16
CA ALA A 284 -22.62 -3.25 -20.16
C ALA A 284 -23.68 -4.12 -19.46
N PRO A 285 -23.65 -5.46 -19.54
CA PRO A 285 -24.59 -6.30 -18.81
C PRO A 285 -24.55 -6.17 -17.27
N LEU A 286 -23.47 -5.61 -16.69
CA LEU A 286 -23.35 -5.37 -15.26
C LEU A 286 -24.09 -4.10 -14.80
N PHE A 287 -24.42 -3.20 -15.72
CA PHE A 287 -24.90 -1.88 -15.38
C PHE A 287 -26.43 -1.79 -15.44
N ASP A 288 -27.01 -1.08 -14.47
CA ASP A 288 -28.43 -0.72 -14.46
C ASP A 288 -28.76 0.25 -15.61
N ARG A 289 -27.81 1.15 -15.89
CA ARG A 289 -27.83 2.10 -17.02
C ARG A 289 -26.41 2.23 -17.57
N PHE A 290 -26.28 2.23 -18.89
CA PHE A 290 -25.03 2.52 -19.59
C PHE A 290 -25.29 3.63 -20.61
N ALA A 291 -24.57 4.75 -20.47
CA ALA A 291 -24.72 5.92 -21.31
C ALA A 291 -23.35 6.39 -21.82
N TYR A 292 -23.25 6.66 -23.12
CA TYR A 292 -21.99 7.02 -23.78
C TYR A 292 -22.11 8.22 -24.72
N ASP A 293 -23.32 8.68 -25.01
CA ASP A 293 -23.60 9.89 -25.80
C ASP A 293 -24.17 10.99 -24.89
N PRO A 294 -24.08 12.28 -25.27
CA PRO A 294 -24.48 13.40 -24.42
C PRO A 294 -25.96 13.36 -23.98
N GLU A 295 -26.87 12.90 -24.82
CA GLU A 295 -28.30 12.87 -24.52
C GLU A 295 -28.62 11.80 -23.49
N SER A 296 -28.14 10.56 -23.71
CA SER A 296 -28.31 9.45 -22.78
C SER A 296 -27.64 9.71 -21.43
N ILE A 297 -26.48 10.37 -21.43
CA ILE A 297 -25.79 10.80 -20.22
C ILE A 297 -26.68 11.77 -19.42
N LEU A 298 -27.20 12.80 -20.05
CA LEU A 298 -28.06 13.79 -19.37
C LEU A 298 -29.35 13.17 -18.86
N GLU A 299 -29.96 12.21 -19.59
CA GLU A 299 -31.10 11.43 -19.12
C GLU A 299 -30.78 10.66 -17.84
N VAL A 300 -29.65 9.94 -17.79
CA VAL A 300 -29.23 9.20 -16.59
C VAL A 300 -28.97 10.15 -15.41
N LEU A 301 -28.39 11.32 -15.68
CA LEU A 301 -28.18 12.33 -14.64
C LEU A 301 -29.50 12.83 -14.06
N ARG A 302 -30.49 13.17 -14.89
CA ARG A 302 -31.81 13.64 -14.46
C ARG A 302 -32.58 12.56 -13.70
N ASP A 303 -32.58 11.31 -14.20
CA ASP A 303 -33.27 10.19 -13.55
C ASP A 303 -32.65 9.87 -12.18
N THR A 304 -31.31 9.91 -12.08
CA THR A 304 -30.62 9.71 -10.81
C THR A 304 -30.96 10.82 -9.81
N THR A 305 -31.05 12.07 -10.27
CA THR A 305 -31.43 13.19 -9.42
C THR A 305 -32.86 13.09 -8.93
N ALA A 306 -33.81 12.73 -9.79
CA ALA A 306 -35.21 12.50 -9.40
C ALA A 306 -35.32 11.40 -8.34
N THR A 307 -34.62 10.27 -8.55
CA THR A 307 -34.55 9.17 -7.57
C THR A 307 -33.98 9.64 -6.23
N MET A 308 -32.88 10.41 -6.26
CA MET A 308 -32.23 10.94 -5.06
C MET A 308 -33.15 11.87 -4.26
N LEU A 309 -33.83 12.81 -4.92
CA LEU A 309 -34.75 13.75 -4.30
C LEU A 309 -35.99 13.03 -3.69
N ALA A 310 -36.56 12.07 -4.39
CA ALA A 310 -37.66 11.25 -3.89
C ALA A 310 -37.24 10.47 -2.63
N ARG A 311 -36.05 9.89 -2.61
CA ARG A 311 -35.49 9.24 -1.40
C ARG A 311 -35.27 10.23 -0.27
N ALA A 312 -34.72 11.40 -0.55
CA ALA A 312 -34.49 12.43 0.45
C ALA A 312 -35.82 12.86 1.14
N GLN A 313 -36.89 13.03 0.37
CA GLN A 313 -38.20 13.34 0.91
C GLN A 313 -38.73 12.21 1.83
N ARG A 314 -38.62 10.94 1.39
CA ARG A 314 -39.13 9.80 2.17
C ARG A 314 -38.31 9.56 3.44
N LEU A 315 -36.97 9.75 3.41
CA LEU A 315 -36.10 9.53 4.55
C LEU A 315 -36.17 10.67 5.58
N ARG A 316 -36.71 11.83 5.19
CA ARG A 316 -36.83 13.00 6.06
C ARG A 316 -37.68 12.69 7.30
N GLY A 317 -37.10 12.89 8.47
CA GLY A 317 -37.74 12.62 9.75
C GLY A 317 -37.78 11.15 10.17
N THR A 318 -37.38 10.20 9.30
CA THR A 318 -37.40 8.76 9.61
C THR A 318 -35.99 8.19 9.85
N THR A 319 -35.03 8.47 9.00
CA THR A 319 -33.65 7.99 9.16
C THR A 319 -32.65 8.94 8.52
N ARG A 320 -31.42 8.95 9.05
CA ARG A 320 -30.32 9.78 8.54
C ARG A 320 -29.50 9.14 7.43
N CYS A 321 -29.66 7.81 7.23
CA CYS A 321 -28.85 7.07 6.27
C CYS A 321 -29.72 6.05 5.53
N HIS A 322 -29.60 6.03 4.21
CA HIS A 322 -30.21 5.01 3.36
C HIS A 322 -29.57 3.64 3.60
N ARG A 323 -30.41 2.60 3.68
CA ARG A 323 -30.00 1.18 3.70
C ARG A 323 -30.42 0.53 2.38
N PRO A 324 -29.49 -0.10 1.63
CA PRO A 324 -29.81 -0.71 0.35
C PRO A 324 -30.82 -1.86 0.51
N THR A 325 -31.82 -1.89 -0.37
CA THR A 325 -32.75 -3.00 -0.55
C THR A 325 -32.88 -3.31 -2.05
N ARG A 326 -33.50 -4.43 -2.41
CA ARG A 326 -33.77 -4.74 -3.83
C ARG A 326 -34.68 -3.72 -4.50
N ALA A 327 -35.65 -3.17 -3.75
CA ALA A 327 -36.53 -2.12 -4.24
C ALA A 327 -35.80 -0.79 -4.38
N GLU A 328 -34.84 -0.52 -3.51
CA GLU A 328 -34.08 0.70 -3.45
C GLU A 328 -32.58 0.40 -3.28
N PRO A 329 -31.91 -0.04 -4.34
CA PRO A 329 -30.51 -0.35 -4.30
C PRO A 329 -29.66 0.91 -4.06
N HIS A 330 -28.45 0.72 -3.52
CA HIS A 330 -27.44 1.77 -3.51
C HIS A 330 -27.05 2.11 -4.94
N ILE A 331 -27.14 3.36 -5.34
CA ILE A 331 -26.77 3.82 -6.69
C ILE A 331 -25.30 4.21 -6.68
N VAL A 332 -24.54 3.61 -7.59
CA VAL A 332 -23.16 3.99 -7.89
C VAL A 332 -23.13 4.62 -9.28
N LEU A 333 -22.85 5.93 -9.34
CA LEU A 333 -22.58 6.60 -10.59
C LEU A 333 -21.09 6.45 -10.89
N LEU A 334 -20.78 5.72 -11.96
CA LEU A 334 -19.43 5.47 -12.44
C LEU A 334 -19.16 6.37 -13.66
N VAL A 335 -18.13 7.21 -13.60
CA VAL A 335 -17.79 8.19 -14.65
C VAL A 335 -16.35 7.94 -15.11
N ASP A 336 -16.17 7.57 -16.38
CA ASP A 336 -14.82 7.32 -16.94
C ASP A 336 -13.98 8.59 -17.04
N GLU A 337 -14.59 9.70 -17.45
CA GLU A 337 -13.89 10.98 -17.56
C GLU A 337 -14.80 12.14 -17.19
N LEU A 338 -14.56 12.70 -16.00
CA LEU A 338 -15.40 13.77 -15.47
C LEU A 338 -15.29 15.07 -16.30
N ALA A 339 -14.09 15.40 -16.79
CA ALA A 339 -13.86 16.59 -17.58
C ALA A 339 -14.63 16.56 -18.92
N THR A 340 -14.79 15.38 -19.52
CA THR A 340 -15.49 15.22 -20.81
C THR A 340 -16.99 15.45 -20.69
N LEU A 341 -17.59 15.19 -19.52
CA LEU A 341 -19.02 15.48 -19.29
C LEU A 341 -19.36 16.96 -19.48
N THR A 342 -18.40 17.84 -19.25
CA THR A 342 -18.59 19.30 -19.36
C THR A 342 -17.96 19.89 -20.61
N ALA A 343 -16.96 19.23 -21.22
CA ALA A 343 -16.16 19.78 -22.32
C ALA A 343 -16.89 19.82 -23.67
N TYR A 344 -17.76 18.85 -23.95
CA TYR A 344 -18.46 18.71 -25.24
C TYR A 344 -19.91 19.15 -25.18
N ALA A 345 -20.43 19.53 -24.05
CA ALA A 345 -21.77 20.05 -23.86
C ALA A 345 -21.86 21.53 -24.27
N ASP A 346 -22.98 21.96 -24.83
CA ASP A 346 -23.26 23.36 -24.98
C ASP A 346 -23.29 24.07 -23.61
N ARG A 347 -23.24 25.41 -23.59
CA ARG A 347 -23.17 26.19 -22.34
C ARG A 347 -24.32 25.88 -21.38
N LYS A 348 -25.52 25.59 -21.91
CA LYS A 348 -26.71 25.28 -21.11
C LYS A 348 -26.64 23.88 -20.50
N GLN A 349 -26.28 22.90 -21.31
CA GLN A 349 -26.09 21.52 -20.88
C GLN A 349 -24.96 21.40 -19.83
N ARG A 350 -23.85 22.12 -20.06
CA ARG A 350 -22.75 22.19 -19.09
C ARG A 350 -23.20 22.71 -17.73
N ALA A 351 -23.94 23.81 -17.71
CA ALA A 351 -24.45 24.39 -16.46
C ALA A 351 -25.41 23.41 -15.73
N GLU A 352 -26.23 22.67 -16.48
CA GLU A 352 -27.10 21.65 -15.91
C GLU A 352 -26.29 20.47 -15.32
N VAL A 353 -25.30 19.93 -16.05
CA VAL A 353 -24.41 18.87 -15.56
C VAL A 353 -23.71 19.28 -14.28
N ASP A 354 -23.12 20.48 -14.24
CA ASP A 354 -22.43 21.01 -13.07
C ASP A 354 -23.36 21.13 -11.85
N GLN A 355 -24.60 21.60 -12.07
CA GLN A 355 -25.63 21.70 -11.04
C GLN A 355 -26.02 20.31 -10.49
N LEU A 356 -26.28 19.32 -11.37
CA LEU A 356 -26.68 17.98 -10.98
C LEU A 356 -25.55 17.26 -10.23
N LEU A 357 -24.31 17.34 -10.72
CA LEU A 357 -23.14 16.78 -10.05
C LEU A 357 -22.91 17.43 -8.67
N GLY A 358 -23.00 18.75 -8.57
CA GLY A 358 -22.88 19.47 -7.32
C GLY A 358 -23.92 19.01 -6.29
N LEU A 359 -25.16 18.82 -6.71
CA LEU A 359 -26.23 18.31 -5.86
C LEU A 359 -25.94 16.90 -5.35
N TRP A 360 -25.46 16.00 -6.20
CA TRP A 360 -25.15 14.61 -5.80
C TRP A 360 -23.97 14.55 -4.85
N LEU A 361 -22.93 15.30 -5.12
CA LEU A 361 -21.75 15.35 -4.26
C LEU A 361 -22.08 15.96 -2.87
N ALA A 362 -23.05 16.86 -2.80
CA ALA A 362 -23.49 17.46 -1.53
C ALA A 362 -24.46 16.58 -0.74
N GLN A 363 -25.42 15.91 -1.40
CA GLN A 363 -26.55 15.24 -0.72
C GLN A 363 -26.60 13.74 -0.91
N GLY A 364 -25.94 13.18 -1.95
CA GLY A 364 -26.02 11.76 -2.32
C GLY A 364 -25.62 10.80 -1.21
N ARG A 365 -24.63 11.18 -0.39
CA ARG A 365 -24.08 10.34 0.69
C ARG A 365 -25.16 9.82 1.65
N ALA A 366 -26.10 10.66 2.03
CA ALA A 366 -27.17 10.29 2.97
C ALA A 366 -28.26 9.41 2.35
N VAL A 367 -28.50 9.59 1.05
CA VAL A 367 -29.62 8.94 0.33
C VAL A 367 -29.20 7.74 -0.52
N GLY A 368 -27.98 7.22 -0.31
CA GLY A 368 -27.51 6.01 -0.95
C GLY A 368 -27.10 6.21 -2.43
N VAL A 369 -26.51 7.37 -2.75
CA VAL A 369 -25.90 7.66 -4.04
C VAL A 369 -24.42 7.95 -3.84
N SER A 370 -23.56 7.22 -4.53
CA SER A 370 -22.11 7.43 -4.54
C SER A 370 -21.61 7.74 -5.95
N VAL A 371 -20.75 8.74 -6.07
CA VAL A 371 -20.09 9.10 -7.32
C VAL A 371 -18.66 8.57 -7.29
N ILE A 372 -18.29 7.81 -8.31
CA ILE A 372 -16.93 7.34 -8.58
C ILE A 372 -16.54 7.92 -9.92
N ALA A 373 -15.63 8.88 -9.93
CA ALA A 373 -15.25 9.59 -11.13
C ALA A 373 -13.76 9.54 -11.38
N ALA A 374 -13.37 9.31 -12.63
CA ALA A 374 -12.00 9.45 -13.07
C ALA A 374 -11.78 10.78 -13.78
N VAL A 375 -10.54 11.27 -13.77
CA VAL A 375 -10.09 12.49 -14.44
C VAL A 375 -8.66 12.32 -14.96
N GLN A 376 -8.40 12.75 -16.17
CA GLN A 376 -7.06 12.71 -16.76
C GLN A 376 -6.27 13.97 -16.42
N ASP A 377 -6.88 15.12 -16.63
CA ASP A 377 -6.29 16.42 -16.32
C ASP A 377 -7.05 17.08 -15.16
N PRO A 378 -6.40 17.26 -14.00
CA PRO A 378 -7.00 17.95 -12.87
C PRO A 378 -6.99 19.48 -13.05
N SER A 379 -7.49 19.97 -14.18
CA SER A 379 -7.63 21.40 -14.44
C SER A 379 -8.51 22.11 -13.39
N LYS A 380 -8.50 23.44 -13.39
CA LYS A 380 -9.21 24.25 -12.40
C LYS A 380 -10.71 23.92 -12.28
N ASP A 381 -11.34 23.54 -13.35
CA ASP A 381 -12.79 23.22 -13.37
C ASP A 381 -13.11 21.94 -12.59
N VAL A 382 -12.25 20.93 -12.66
CA VAL A 382 -12.40 19.68 -11.86
C VAL A 382 -11.95 19.89 -10.40
N VAL A 383 -10.97 20.75 -10.18
CA VAL A 383 -10.45 21.07 -8.85
C VAL A 383 -11.50 21.73 -7.95
N ALA A 384 -12.43 22.50 -8.50
CA ALA A 384 -13.51 23.12 -7.73
C ALA A 384 -14.40 22.09 -7.02
N LEU A 385 -14.70 20.95 -7.65
CA LEU A 385 -15.51 19.89 -7.05
C LEU A 385 -14.72 18.92 -6.17
N ARG A 386 -13.39 18.97 -6.17
CA ARG A 386 -12.50 18.04 -5.44
C ARG A 386 -12.82 17.95 -3.96
N GLN A 387 -13.16 19.07 -3.33
CA GLN A 387 -13.44 19.12 -1.89
C GLN A 387 -14.65 18.26 -1.49
N LEU A 388 -15.53 17.97 -2.43
CA LEU A 388 -16.72 17.12 -2.24
C LEU A 388 -16.41 15.62 -2.39
N PHE A 389 -15.17 15.26 -2.76
CA PHE A 389 -14.70 13.88 -2.81
C PHE A 389 -13.81 13.57 -1.60
N PRO A 390 -14.34 12.90 -0.58
CA PRO A 390 -13.60 12.56 0.63
C PRO A 390 -12.54 11.48 0.42
N VAL A 391 -12.70 10.65 -0.62
CA VAL A 391 -11.73 9.63 -1.02
C VAL A 391 -11.11 10.04 -2.35
N ARG A 392 -9.79 10.12 -2.39
CA ARG A 392 -9.05 10.52 -3.57
C ARG A 392 -7.91 9.56 -3.85
N VAL A 393 -7.78 9.15 -5.10
CA VAL A 393 -6.72 8.27 -5.61
C VAL A 393 -5.94 9.04 -6.66
N GLY A 394 -4.64 9.21 -6.45
CA GLY A 394 -3.73 9.79 -7.42
C GLY A 394 -2.86 8.69 -8.02
N LEU A 395 -3.03 8.40 -9.30
CA LEU A 395 -2.18 7.51 -10.08
C LEU A 395 -1.02 8.30 -10.70
N ARG A 396 -0.25 7.70 -11.62
CA ARG A 396 0.83 8.39 -12.32
C ARG A 396 0.35 9.72 -12.94
N MET A 397 1.09 10.77 -12.67
CA MET A 397 0.89 12.14 -13.18
C MET A 397 2.12 12.57 -13.99
N THR A 398 1.98 13.63 -14.78
CA THR A 398 3.08 14.20 -15.56
C THR A 398 3.79 15.32 -14.83
N GLU A 399 3.10 16.00 -13.92
CA GLU A 399 3.60 17.17 -13.22
C GLU A 399 3.39 17.07 -11.70
N THR A 400 4.31 17.64 -10.94
CA THR A 400 4.27 17.73 -9.48
C THR A 400 3.03 18.45 -8.96
N THR A 401 2.59 19.48 -9.68
CA THR A 401 1.40 20.30 -9.34
C THR A 401 0.12 19.47 -9.36
N GLN A 402 0.01 18.53 -10.30
CA GLN A 402 -1.17 17.68 -10.46
C GLN A 402 -1.38 16.74 -9.27
N THR A 403 -0.29 16.24 -8.65
CA THR A 403 -0.37 15.45 -7.41
C THR A 403 -1.05 16.24 -6.30
N ALA A 404 -0.65 17.50 -6.08
CA ALA A 404 -1.26 18.35 -5.08
C ALA A 404 -2.70 18.75 -5.44
N MET A 405 -3.01 18.88 -6.74
CA MET A 405 -4.36 19.18 -7.23
C MET A 405 -5.34 18.04 -6.95
N ILE A 406 -4.96 16.78 -7.09
CA ILE A 406 -5.83 15.64 -6.79
C ILE A 406 -5.83 15.32 -5.30
N LEU A 407 -4.68 15.04 -4.71
CA LEU A 407 -4.59 14.54 -3.36
C LEU A 407 -4.66 15.66 -2.31
N SER A 408 -3.82 16.61 -2.35
CA SER A 408 -3.67 17.87 -1.62
C SER A 408 -2.18 18.22 -1.45
N THR A 409 -1.87 19.46 -1.13
CA THR A 409 -0.51 19.90 -0.77
C THR A 409 0.01 19.15 0.47
N ALA A 410 -0.85 18.87 1.44
CA ALA A 410 -0.49 18.11 2.64
C ALA A 410 -0.09 16.65 2.29
N ALA A 411 -0.82 15.99 1.39
CA ALA A 411 -0.50 14.66 0.90
C ALA A 411 0.86 14.63 0.17
N TYR A 412 1.14 15.64 -0.65
CA TYR A 412 2.43 15.81 -1.30
C TYR A 412 3.56 15.96 -0.28
N GLN A 413 3.37 16.80 0.75
CA GLN A 413 4.36 16.96 1.83
C GLN A 413 4.59 15.68 2.64
N GLN A 414 3.63 14.77 2.67
CA GLN A 414 3.73 13.46 3.31
C GLN A 414 4.37 12.38 2.41
N GLY A 415 4.84 12.74 1.23
CA GLY A 415 5.56 11.84 0.34
C GLY A 415 4.71 11.20 -0.77
N ALA A 416 3.50 11.69 -1.05
CA ALA A 416 2.81 11.33 -2.28
C ALA A 416 3.55 11.94 -3.47
N ARG A 417 4.04 11.09 -4.38
CA ARG A 417 4.81 11.46 -5.57
C ARG A 417 4.24 10.74 -6.78
N CYS A 418 3.09 11.22 -7.27
CA CYS A 418 2.44 10.61 -8.43
C CYS A 418 3.25 10.79 -9.72
N GLU A 419 4.02 11.85 -9.82
CA GLU A 419 4.93 12.15 -10.93
C GLU A 419 6.15 11.22 -11.00
N GLU A 420 6.51 10.59 -9.89
CA GLU A 420 7.63 9.63 -9.81
C GLU A 420 7.20 8.19 -10.12
N ILE A 421 5.90 7.93 -10.33
CA ILE A 421 5.40 6.58 -10.64
C ILE A 421 5.80 6.23 -12.07
N PRO A 422 6.53 5.11 -12.29
CA PRO A 422 6.96 4.69 -13.62
C PRO A 422 5.78 4.39 -14.54
N ALA A 423 5.92 4.69 -15.84
CA ALA A 423 4.92 4.35 -16.84
C ALA A 423 4.70 2.83 -16.97
N THR A 424 5.68 2.03 -16.59
CA THR A 424 5.65 0.56 -16.61
C THR A 424 4.80 -0.06 -15.51
N THR A 425 4.33 0.74 -14.55
CA THR A 425 3.54 0.26 -13.39
C THR A 425 2.13 0.87 -13.35
N PRO A 426 1.27 0.65 -14.38
CA PRO A 426 -0.10 1.16 -14.36
C PRO A 426 -0.87 0.58 -13.16
N GLY A 427 -1.78 1.40 -12.61
CA GLY A 427 -2.56 1.05 -11.43
C GLY A 427 -1.86 1.32 -10.09
N VAL A 428 -0.57 1.66 -10.09
CA VAL A 428 0.12 2.16 -8.90
C VAL A 428 -0.29 3.61 -8.64
N GLY A 429 -0.51 3.93 -7.37
CA GLY A 429 -0.92 5.27 -6.96
C GLY A 429 -0.84 5.50 -5.46
N TYR A 430 -1.36 6.64 -5.05
CA TYR A 430 -1.50 7.03 -3.67
C TYR A 430 -2.97 7.26 -3.34
N VAL A 431 -3.39 6.86 -2.16
CA VAL A 431 -4.77 7.05 -1.67
C VAL A 431 -4.81 7.96 -0.46
N LEU A 432 -5.75 8.90 -0.49
CA LEU A 432 -6.11 9.77 0.63
C LEU A 432 -7.58 9.50 0.98
N THR A 433 -7.85 9.21 2.25
CA THR A 433 -9.20 8.96 2.79
C THR A 433 -9.55 9.97 3.87
N GLU A 434 -10.82 10.36 3.93
CA GLU A 434 -11.34 11.24 4.99
C GLU A 434 -11.05 10.65 6.37
N GLY A 435 -10.56 11.47 7.30
CA GLY A 435 -10.20 11.04 8.66
C GLY A 435 -8.84 10.34 8.79
N ASN A 436 -8.17 10.03 7.69
CA ASN A 436 -6.81 9.50 7.72
C ASN A 436 -5.83 10.54 7.16
N SER A 437 -5.02 11.10 8.04
CA SER A 437 -3.99 12.07 7.65
C SER A 437 -2.81 11.44 6.91
N SER A 438 -2.71 10.11 6.85
CA SER A 438 -1.60 9.42 6.19
C SER A 438 -1.96 9.01 4.77
N VAL A 439 -1.04 9.25 3.85
CA VAL A 439 -1.14 8.78 2.46
C VAL A 439 -0.55 7.39 2.36
N GLY A 440 -1.30 6.45 1.77
CA GLY A 440 -0.84 5.08 1.50
C GLY A 440 -0.50 4.90 0.03
N ARG A 441 0.60 4.21 -0.28
CA ARG A 441 0.92 3.78 -1.64
C ARG A 441 0.25 2.43 -1.92
N VAL A 442 -0.40 2.32 -3.07
CA VAL A 442 -1.30 1.20 -3.42
C VAL A 442 -1.11 0.79 -4.88
N ARG A 443 -1.56 -0.41 -5.24
CA ARG A 443 -1.77 -0.83 -6.63
C ARG A 443 -3.12 -1.48 -6.79
N ALA A 444 -3.86 -1.07 -7.83
CA ALA A 444 -5.11 -1.71 -8.23
C ALA A 444 -4.86 -3.09 -8.84
N PHE A 445 -5.87 -3.95 -8.83
CA PHE A 445 -5.84 -5.19 -9.59
C PHE A 445 -5.70 -4.89 -11.08
N HIS A 446 -4.94 -5.73 -11.76
CA HIS A 446 -4.92 -5.78 -13.22
C HIS A 446 -6.15 -6.56 -13.69
N VAL A 447 -7.13 -5.86 -14.22
CA VAL A 447 -8.36 -6.45 -14.74
C VAL A 447 -8.23 -6.59 -16.25
N THR A 448 -8.32 -7.81 -16.74
CA THR A 448 -8.21 -8.14 -18.16
C THR A 448 -9.58 -8.18 -18.83
N ASP A 449 -9.63 -8.12 -20.17
CA ASP A 449 -10.88 -8.28 -20.93
C ASP A 449 -11.57 -9.61 -20.63
N THR A 450 -10.78 -10.67 -20.37
CA THR A 450 -11.30 -11.97 -19.94
C THR A 450 -11.98 -11.89 -18.57
N ASP A 451 -11.44 -11.08 -17.65
CA ASP A 451 -12.05 -10.86 -16.34
C ASP A 451 -13.36 -10.08 -16.47
N ILE A 452 -13.40 -9.05 -17.35
CA ILE A 452 -14.61 -8.26 -17.63
C ILE A 452 -15.71 -9.15 -18.21
N ALA A 453 -15.39 -9.97 -19.22
CA ALA A 453 -16.32 -10.92 -19.80
C ALA A 453 -16.83 -11.94 -18.75
N TRP A 454 -15.95 -12.43 -17.89
CA TRP A 454 -16.33 -13.33 -16.80
C TRP A 454 -17.26 -12.64 -15.81
N LEU A 455 -16.98 -11.41 -15.39
CA LEU A 455 -17.85 -10.63 -14.51
C LEU A 455 -19.23 -10.43 -15.13
N ALA A 456 -19.28 -10.02 -16.40
CA ALA A 456 -20.52 -9.80 -17.14
C ALA A 456 -21.37 -11.08 -17.26
N ALA A 457 -20.74 -12.24 -17.38
CA ALA A 457 -21.45 -13.52 -17.47
C ALA A 457 -22.04 -13.97 -16.12
N HIS A 458 -21.41 -13.63 -14.99
CA HIS A 458 -21.78 -14.22 -13.69
C HIS A 458 -22.55 -13.27 -12.75
N PHE A 459 -22.55 -11.96 -13.00
CA PHE A 459 -23.06 -10.95 -12.06
C PHE A 459 -24.11 -10.00 -12.64
N ASN A 460 -24.87 -10.43 -13.63
CA ASN A 460 -25.94 -9.60 -14.18
C ASN A 460 -26.93 -9.18 -13.09
N PRO A 461 -27.37 -7.92 -13.09
CA PRO A 461 -28.41 -7.46 -12.20
C PRO A 461 -29.73 -8.23 -12.47
N PRO A 462 -30.55 -8.49 -11.44
CA PRO A 462 -31.85 -9.12 -11.66
C PRO A 462 -32.73 -8.20 -12.49
N ALA A 463 -33.49 -8.80 -13.44
CA ALA A 463 -34.44 -8.06 -14.26
C ALA A 463 -35.37 -7.23 -13.36
N ARG A 464 -35.32 -5.91 -13.48
CA ARG A 464 -36.26 -5.04 -12.75
C ARG A 464 -37.65 -5.25 -13.36
N ARG A 465 -38.58 -5.72 -12.55
CA ARG A 465 -40.00 -5.68 -12.91
C ARG A 465 -40.33 -4.21 -13.14
N SER A 466 -40.61 -3.84 -14.42
CA SER A 466 -41.08 -2.52 -14.75
C SER A 466 -42.33 -2.23 -13.90
N ALA A 467 -42.25 -1.22 -13.04
CA ALA A 467 -43.40 -0.66 -12.38
C ALA A 467 -44.20 0.18 -13.40
N ARG A 468 -44.62 -0.47 -14.52
CA ARG A 468 -45.59 0.04 -15.47
C ARG A 468 -46.82 -0.87 -15.35
N SER A 469 -47.74 -0.48 -14.47
CA SER A 469 -49.18 -0.66 -14.51
C SER A 469 -49.73 -0.74 -13.08
N ARG A 470 -50.04 0.40 -12.51
CA ARG A 470 -51.30 0.62 -11.78
C ARG A 470 -51.58 2.10 -11.74
#